data_919f11eb5f70c73ea0bae85eaff29afb
#
_entry.id   919f11eb5f70c73ea0bae85eaff29afb
#
_cell.length_a   1.000
_cell.length_b   1.000
_cell.length_c   1.000
_cell.angle_alpha   90.00
_cell.angle_beta   90.00
_cell.angle_gamma   90.00
#
_symmetry.space_group_name_H-M   'P 1'
#
loop_
_entity.id
_entity.type
_entity.pdbx_description
1 polymer ?
#
loop_
_entity_poly.entity_id
_entity_poly.type
_entity_poly.pdbx_seq_one_letter_code
_entity_poly.pdbx_strand_id
1 'polypeptide(L)'
;ETCIVLATPGSEPKVKNGYAAIVFLDSRIFLERASVNAEEQARLNWFTVSALAAKGAEVFLDVVSTDPNFQALLRWDPWHSASKDLMERSDLQLPPQFKAISVIGPHSDIHTMALEFSQNFLVSSLQSTDDVYLSKIILRASEVHGQSLVDEVLNYCRIRSAHGLSALKVRVDPIEL
;
A
#
# COMPACT_ATOMS: atom_id res chain seq x y z
N GLU A 1 -39.17 8.76 -0.75
CA GLU A 1 -39.17 7.29 -0.88
C GLU A 1 -38.07 6.72 0.00
N THR A 2 -38.40 5.66 0.75
CA THR A 2 -37.42 4.92 1.53
C THR A 2 -36.83 3.84 0.59
N CYS A 3 -35.53 3.81 0.41
CA CYS A 3 -34.86 2.81 -0.41
C CYS A 3 -33.59 2.30 0.29
N ILE A 4 -33.17 1.10 -0.08
CA ILE A 4 -31.89 0.53 0.29
C ILE A 4 -30.97 0.67 -0.91
N VAL A 5 -29.76 1.18 -0.67
CA VAL A 5 -28.71 1.26 -1.70
C VAL A 5 -27.64 0.26 -1.35
N LEU A 6 -27.31 -0.62 -2.28
CA LEU A 6 -26.17 -1.52 -2.22
C LEU A 6 -25.12 -0.99 -3.19
N ALA A 7 -23.92 -0.70 -2.69
CA ALA A 7 -22.84 -0.11 -3.46
C ALA A 7 -21.51 -0.82 -3.17
N THR A 8 -20.62 -0.84 -4.15
CA THR A 8 -19.22 -1.20 -3.94
C THR A 8 -18.43 0.04 -3.51
N PRO A 9 -17.30 -0.11 -2.78
CA PRO A 9 -16.51 1.01 -2.30
C PRO A 9 -16.15 2.00 -3.42
N GLY A 10 -16.48 3.28 -3.19
CA GLY A 10 -16.25 4.38 -4.14
C GLY A 10 -17.37 4.61 -5.16
N SER A 11 -18.44 3.79 -5.15
CA SER A 11 -19.60 3.94 -6.05
C SER A 11 -20.87 4.42 -5.32
N GLU A 12 -20.76 4.81 -4.07
CA GLU A 12 -21.89 5.22 -3.23
C GLU A 12 -22.52 6.53 -3.76
N PRO A 13 -23.82 6.52 -4.12
CA PRO A 13 -24.47 7.72 -4.61
C PRO A 13 -24.67 8.74 -3.49
N LYS A 14 -24.49 10.02 -3.80
CA LYS A 14 -24.80 11.10 -2.87
C LYS A 14 -26.30 11.31 -2.75
N VAL A 15 -26.81 11.23 -1.52
CA VAL A 15 -28.23 11.44 -1.21
C VAL A 15 -28.41 12.83 -0.59
N LYS A 16 -29.45 13.55 -1.00
CA LYS A 16 -29.68 14.98 -0.63
C LYS A 16 -29.63 15.26 0.87
N ASN A 17 -30.13 14.33 1.70
CA ASN A 17 -30.17 14.52 3.16
C ASN A 17 -29.25 13.53 3.90
N GLY A 18 -28.39 12.83 3.18
CA GLY A 18 -27.58 11.74 3.73
C GLY A 18 -28.38 10.45 3.97
N TYR A 19 -27.65 9.39 4.32
CA TYR A 19 -28.24 8.09 4.62
C TYR A 19 -28.71 8.02 6.07
N ALA A 20 -29.90 7.46 6.31
CA ALA A 20 -30.46 7.28 7.66
C ALA A 20 -29.69 6.22 8.47
N ALA A 21 -29.06 5.27 7.81
CA ALA A 21 -28.11 4.31 8.39
C ALA A 21 -27.11 3.86 7.33
N ILE A 22 -25.91 3.50 7.75
CA ILE A 22 -24.87 2.93 6.89
C ILE A 22 -24.38 1.62 7.52
N VAL A 23 -24.30 0.57 6.71
CA VAL A 23 -23.76 -0.72 7.11
C VAL A 23 -22.62 -1.08 6.18
N PHE A 24 -21.43 -1.22 6.73
CA PHE A 24 -20.30 -1.74 6.00
C PHE A 24 -20.35 -3.27 6.05
N LEU A 25 -20.65 -3.87 4.91
CA LEU A 25 -20.54 -5.31 4.73
C LEU A 25 -19.07 -5.63 4.49
N ASP A 26 -18.53 -6.60 5.22
CA ASP A 26 -17.15 -7.03 5.06
C ASP A 26 -16.13 -5.90 5.27
N SER A 27 -16.24 -5.19 6.40
CA SER A 27 -15.42 -4.03 6.76
C SER A 27 -13.91 -4.32 6.74
N ARG A 28 -13.51 -5.58 6.96
CA ARG A 28 -12.10 -6.01 7.07
C ARG A 28 -11.43 -6.29 5.74
N ILE A 29 -12.17 -6.31 4.64
CA ILE A 29 -11.63 -6.64 3.30
C ILE A 29 -10.42 -5.80 2.90
N PHE A 30 -10.35 -4.56 3.34
CA PHE A 30 -9.20 -3.69 3.09
C PHE A 30 -8.00 -4.07 3.97
N LEU A 31 -8.22 -4.35 5.25
CA LEU A 31 -7.17 -4.67 6.23
C LEU A 31 -6.52 -6.04 5.96
N GLU A 32 -7.24 -6.97 5.37
CA GLU A 32 -6.77 -8.32 5.06
C GLU A 32 -5.96 -8.39 3.76
N ARG A 33 -5.85 -7.29 3.02
CA ARG A 33 -5.06 -7.25 1.78
C ARG A 33 -3.56 -7.22 2.10
N ALA A 34 -2.78 -8.03 1.40
CA ALA A 34 -1.31 -7.98 1.43
C ALA A 34 -0.82 -6.74 0.65
N SER A 35 -1.13 -5.55 1.15
CA SER A 35 -0.82 -4.28 0.50
C SER A 35 -0.28 -3.28 1.52
N VAL A 36 0.75 -2.54 1.17
CA VAL A 36 1.31 -1.46 2.00
C VAL A 36 0.27 -0.38 2.32
N ASN A 37 -0.73 -0.22 1.45
CA ASN A 37 -1.76 0.81 1.58
C ASN A 37 -3.08 0.28 2.18
N ALA A 38 -3.09 -0.94 2.74
CA ALA A 38 -4.30 -1.56 3.28
C ALA A 38 -5.00 -0.69 4.33
N GLU A 39 -4.25 -0.24 5.34
CA GLU A 39 -4.72 0.65 6.40
C GLU A 39 -5.24 2.00 5.87
N GLU A 40 -4.51 2.60 4.93
CA GLU A 40 -4.89 3.85 4.28
C GLU A 40 -6.19 3.70 3.48
N GLN A 41 -6.35 2.60 2.75
CA GLN A 41 -7.56 2.31 1.98
C GLN A 41 -8.77 2.07 2.89
N ALA A 42 -8.59 1.33 3.99
CA ALA A 42 -9.63 1.14 5.00
C ALA A 42 -10.08 2.48 5.58
N ARG A 43 -9.13 3.28 6.04
CA ARG A 43 -9.37 4.60 6.61
C ARG A 43 -10.10 5.51 5.63
N LEU A 44 -9.59 5.62 4.39
CA LEU A 44 -10.19 6.44 3.35
C LEU A 44 -11.65 6.02 3.08
N ASN A 45 -11.90 4.72 2.92
CA ASN A 45 -13.24 4.20 2.67
C ASN A 45 -14.19 4.49 3.85
N TRP A 46 -13.79 4.12 5.07
CA TRP A 46 -14.67 4.27 6.24
C TRP A 46 -15.03 5.72 6.51
N PHE A 47 -14.07 6.65 6.44
CA PHE A 47 -14.36 8.07 6.63
C PHE A 47 -15.19 8.67 5.50
N THR A 48 -14.86 8.35 4.24
CA THR A 48 -15.59 8.89 3.09
C THR A 48 -17.04 8.44 3.08
N VAL A 49 -17.29 7.16 3.32
CA VAL A 49 -18.66 6.61 3.32
C VAL A 49 -19.43 7.07 4.55
N SER A 50 -18.80 7.10 5.74
CA SER A 50 -19.46 7.60 6.95
C SER A 50 -19.83 9.08 6.85
N ALA A 51 -19.09 9.87 6.07
CA ALA A 51 -19.42 11.27 5.80
C ALA A 51 -20.72 11.45 4.97
N LEU A 52 -21.26 10.39 4.36
CA LEU A 52 -22.54 10.41 3.66
C LEU A 52 -23.73 10.18 4.60
N ALA A 53 -23.51 9.90 5.88
CA ALA A 53 -24.56 9.70 6.88
C ALA A 53 -25.30 11.01 7.16
N ALA A 54 -26.60 10.93 7.36
CA ALA A 54 -27.41 12.03 7.86
C ALA A 54 -27.05 12.35 9.32
N LYS A 55 -27.37 13.54 9.77
CA LYS A 55 -27.17 13.91 11.18
C LYS A 55 -27.94 12.96 12.11
N GLY A 56 -27.21 12.29 12.99
CA GLY A 56 -27.79 11.33 13.95
C GLY A 56 -28.04 9.93 13.36
N ALA A 57 -27.57 9.67 12.13
CA ALA A 57 -27.62 8.34 11.55
C ALA A 57 -26.63 7.38 12.25
N GLU A 58 -26.96 6.11 12.23
CA GLU A 58 -26.11 5.04 12.77
C GLU A 58 -25.19 4.49 11.69
N VAL A 59 -23.94 4.20 12.06
CA VAL A 59 -22.94 3.58 11.17
C VAL A 59 -22.46 2.29 11.82
N PHE A 60 -22.58 1.18 11.09
CA PHE A 60 -22.24 -0.16 11.56
C PHE A 60 -21.00 -0.67 10.80
N LEU A 61 -19.98 -1.07 11.54
CA LEU A 61 -18.76 -1.72 11.04
C LEU A 61 -18.52 -3.03 11.80
N ASP A 62 -18.17 -4.09 11.07
CA ASP A 62 -17.71 -5.34 11.65
C ASP A 62 -16.18 -5.34 11.76
N VAL A 63 -15.66 -4.69 12.81
CA VAL A 63 -14.22 -4.61 13.12
C VAL A 63 -14.01 -4.75 14.62
N VAL A 64 -12.78 -5.10 15.01
CA VAL A 64 -12.42 -5.18 16.43
C VAL A 64 -12.43 -3.77 17.02
N SER A 65 -13.08 -3.60 18.18
CA SER A 65 -13.24 -2.30 18.84
C SER A 65 -11.92 -1.59 19.20
N THR A 66 -10.82 -2.34 19.28
CA THR A 66 -9.46 -1.82 19.55
C THR A 66 -8.70 -1.41 18.29
N ASP A 67 -9.27 -1.62 17.10
CA ASP A 67 -8.63 -1.23 15.83
C ASP A 67 -8.36 0.29 15.80
N PRO A 68 -7.13 0.73 15.50
CA PRO A 68 -6.76 2.15 15.53
C PRO A 68 -7.56 3.01 14.55
N ASN A 69 -7.89 2.49 13.35
CA ASN A 69 -8.66 3.22 12.35
C ASN A 69 -10.14 3.34 12.77
N PHE A 70 -10.68 2.28 13.40
CA PHE A 70 -12.02 2.32 13.98
C PHE A 70 -12.10 3.33 15.13
N GLN A 71 -11.12 3.34 16.03
CA GLN A 71 -11.04 4.32 17.12
C GLN A 71 -10.90 5.76 16.60
N ALA A 72 -10.17 5.95 15.51
CA ALA A 72 -10.07 7.24 14.82
C ALA A 72 -11.42 7.66 14.21
N LEU A 73 -12.15 6.73 13.59
CA LEU A 73 -13.48 6.99 13.04
C LEU A 73 -14.47 7.40 14.13
N LEU A 74 -14.49 6.71 15.27
CA LEU A 74 -15.35 7.06 16.41
C LEU A 74 -15.12 8.48 16.92
N ARG A 75 -13.86 8.97 16.88
CA ARG A 75 -13.49 10.33 17.29
C ARG A 75 -13.56 11.34 16.16
N TRP A 76 -13.83 10.88 14.95
CA TRP A 76 -13.74 11.67 13.72
C TRP A 76 -12.37 12.33 13.54
N ASP A 77 -11.31 11.59 13.87
CA ASP A 77 -9.92 12.04 13.82
C ASP A 77 -9.07 11.13 12.94
N PRO A 78 -9.15 11.29 11.60
CA PRO A 78 -8.33 10.49 10.67
C PRO A 78 -6.83 10.78 10.80
N TRP A 79 -6.48 11.96 11.32
CA TRP A 79 -5.10 12.40 11.44
C TRP A 79 -4.32 11.57 12.46
N HIS A 80 -4.94 11.24 13.57
CA HIS A 80 -4.31 10.44 14.62
C HIS A 80 -3.88 9.06 14.12
N SER A 81 -4.75 8.33 13.44
CA SER A 81 -4.41 7.01 12.89
C SER A 81 -3.43 7.10 11.72
N ALA A 82 -3.55 8.13 10.87
CA ALA A 82 -2.60 8.35 9.78
C ALA A 82 -1.19 8.64 10.28
N SER A 83 -1.07 9.46 11.34
CA SER A 83 0.24 9.75 11.95
C SER A 83 0.89 8.50 12.55
N LYS A 84 0.10 7.66 13.20
CA LYS A 84 0.59 6.39 13.74
C LYS A 84 1.05 5.44 12.64
N ASP A 85 0.26 5.28 11.58
CA ASP A 85 0.61 4.48 10.40
C ASP A 85 1.94 4.98 9.77
N LEU A 86 2.12 6.30 9.63
CA LEU A 86 3.37 6.87 9.12
C LEU A 86 4.58 6.57 10.02
N MET A 87 4.41 6.60 11.33
CA MET A 87 5.49 6.25 12.27
C MET A 87 5.87 4.76 12.14
N GLU A 88 4.88 3.88 12.12
CA GLU A 88 5.09 2.43 11.96
C GLU A 88 5.77 2.11 10.60
N ARG A 89 5.36 2.78 9.51
CA ARG A 89 6.02 2.66 8.20
C ARG A 89 7.46 3.17 8.22
N SER A 90 7.74 4.23 8.96
CA SER A 90 9.11 4.73 9.13
C SER A 90 9.99 3.70 9.82
N ASP A 91 9.51 3.12 10.92
CA ASP A 91 10.23 2.10 11.68
C ASP A 91 10.50 0.82 10.85
N LEU A 92 9.54 0.47 9.99
CA LEU A 92 9.63 -0.66 9.07
C LEU A 92 10.34 -0.32 7.74
N GLN A 93 10.83 0.90 7.59
CA GLN A 93 11.50 1.39 6.37
C GLN A 93 10.64 1.20 5.11
N LEU A 94 9.36 1.59 5.20
CA LEU A 94 8.37 1.48 4.15
C LEU A 94 8.00 2.85 3.55
N PRO A 95 7.46 2.88 2.31
CA PRO A 95 6.90 4.10 1.73
C PRO A 95 5.81 4.74 2.61
N PRO A 96 5.67 6.06 2.64
CA PRO A 96 6.35 7.06 1.78
C PRO A 96 7.71 7.54 2.30
N GLN A 97 8.10 7.21 3.52
CA GLN A 97 9.35 7.69 4.15
C GLN A 97 10.60 7.05 3.54
N PHE A 98 10.43 5.89 2.93
CA PHE A 98 11.46 5.21 2.17
C PHE A 98 10.98 5.00 0.73
N LYS A 99 11.88 5.23 -0.22
CA LYS A 99 11.67 4.84 -1.60
C LYS A 99 11.84 3.33 -1.69
N ALA A 100 10.89 2.64 -2.32
CA ALA A 100 10.95 1.20 -2.55
C ALA A 100 10.93 0.89 -4.05
N ILE A 101 11.77 -0.04 -4.49
CA ILE A 101 11.77 -0.54 -5.87
C ILE A 101 11.70 -2.07 -5.82
N SER A 102 10.68 -2.62 -6.44
CA SER A 102 10.57 -4.06 -6.68
C SER A 102 11.22 -4.41 -8.01
N VAL A 103 12.10 -5.40 -8.01
CA VAL A 103 12.76 -5.91 -9.20
C VAL A 103 12.53 -7.41 -9.31
N ILE A 104 12.06 -7.86 -10.47
CA ILE A 104 11.79 -9.27 -10.77
C ILE A 104 12.56 -9.65 -12.02
N GLY A 105 13.20 -10.81 -11.99
CA GLY A 105 13.96 -11.36 -13.11
C GLY A 105 14.51 -12.76 -12.83
N PRO A 106 15.35 -13.31 -13.73
CA PRO A 106 15.99 -14.60 -13.53
C PRO A 106 16.74 -14.66 -12.20
N HIS A 107 16.69 -15.80 -11.53
CA HIS A 107 17.26 -15.97 -10.18
C HIS A 107 18.73 -15.53 -10.08
N SER A 108 19.59 -15.94 -11.04
CA SER A 108 21.00 -15.55 -11.07
C SER A 108 21.21 -14.05 -11.17
N ASP A 109 20.40 -13.39 -12.00
CA ASP A 109 20.50 -11.96 -12.24
C ASP A 109 20.08 -11.14 -11.03
N ILE A 110 18.97 -11.56 -10.41
CA ILE A 110 18.46 -10.93 -9.19
C ILE A 110 19.43 -11.13 -8.01
N HIS A 111 20.04 -12.31 -7.90
CA HIS A 111 21.06 -12.57 -6.88
C HIS A 111 22.28 -11.65 -7.07
N THR A 112 22.78 -11.52 -8.30
CA THR A 112 23.90 -10.63 -8.62
C THR A 112 23.57 -9.17 -8.29
N MET A 113 22.39 -8.70 -8.71
CA MET A 113 21.91 -7.37 -8.41
C MET A 113 21.78 -7.13 -6.89
N ALA A 114 21.27 -8.12 -6.15
CA ALA A 114 21.15 -8.02 -4.70
C ALA A 114 22.50 -7.81 -4.01
N LEU A 115 23.53 -8.54 -4.43
CA LEU A 115 24.88 -8.39 -3.90
C LEU A 115 25.49 -7.01 -4.21
N GLU A 116 25.32 -6.53 -5.43
CA GLU A 116 25.86 -5.24 -5.86
C GLU A 116 25.17 -4.08 -5.12
N PHE A 117 23.84 -4.09 -5.07
CA PHE A 117 23.07 -3.02 -4.44
C PHE A 117 23.11 -3.03 -2.91
N SER A 118 23.40 -4.17 -2.27
CA SER A 118 23.52 -4.28 -0.82
C SER A 118 24.66 -3.45 -0.21
N GLN A 119 25.59 -2.96 -1.03
CA GLN A 119 26.68 -2.09 -0.60
C GLN A 119 26.21 -0.68 -0.26
N ASN A 120 25.16 -0.19 -0.94
CA ASN A 120 24.70 1.19 -0.83
C ASN A 120 23.24 1.33 -0.35
N PHE A 121 22.44 0.27 -0.48
CA PHE A 121 21.00 0.31 -0.23
C PHE A 121 20.54 -0.88 0.63
N LEU A 122 19.34 -0.74 1.18
CA LEU A 122 18.68 -1.84 1.86
C LEU A 122 18.08 -2.81 0.84
N VAL A 123 18.47 -4.07 0.92
CA VAL A 123 18.01 -5.12 0.01
C VAL A 123 17.28 -6.19 0.81
N SER A 124 16.08 -6.56 0.38
CA SER A 124 15.36 -7.67 1.00
C SER A 124 16.03 -9.01 0.67
N SER A 125 15.69 -10.05 1.42
CA SER A 125 15.97 -11.42 0.98
C SER A 125 15.29 -11.70 -0.37
N LEU A 126 15.88 -12.64 -1.14
CA LEU A 126 15.26 -13.11 -2.36
C LEU A 126 13.91 -13.77 -2.04
N GLN A 127 12.89 -13.36 -2.77
CA GLN A 127 11.54 -13.90 -2.67
C GLN A 127 11.26 -14.75 -3.91
N SER A 128 10.61 -15.90 -3.72
CA SER A 128 10.06 -16.69 -4.82
C SER A 128 8.87 -15.95 -5.45
N THR A 129 8.68 -16.15 -6.74
CA THR A 129 7.49 -15.70 -7.46
C THR A 129 6.65 -16.92 -7.86
N ASP A 130 5.50 -16.71 -8.47
CA ASP A 130 4.67 -17.80 -9.04
C ASP A 130 5.41 -18.53 -10.17
N ASP A 131 6.35 -17.86 -10.83
CA ASP A 131 7.26 -18.46 -11.82
C ASP A 131 8.54 -18.94 -11.13
N VAL A 132 8.78 -20.25 -11.17
CA VAL A 132 9.92 -20.93 -10.53
C VAL A 132 11.28 -20.42 -11.04
N TYR A 133 11.34 -19.86 -12.24
CA TYR A 133 12.57 -19.32 -12.83
C TYR A 133 12.86 -17.87 -12.47
N LEU A 134 11.89 -17.20 -11.84
CA LEU A 134 12.00 -15.79 -11.49
C LEU A 134 12.13 -15.62 -9.98
N SER A 135 12.85 -14.60 -9.59
CA SER A 135 12.96 -14.15 -8.21
C SER A 135 12.65 -12.67 -8.14
N LYS A 136 12.25 -12.23 -6.96
CA LYS A 136 11.94 -10.85 -6.64
C LYS A 136 12.85 -10.38 -5.51
N ILE A 137 13.35 -9.15 -5.62
CA ILE A 137 13.93 -8.39 -4.51
C ILE A 137 13.24 -7.04 -4.37
N ILE A 138 13.33 -6.49 -3.17
CA ILE A 138 12.90 -5.13 -2.88
C ILE A 138 14.12 -4.35 -2.43
N LEU A 139 14.42 -3.30 -3.18
CA LEU A 139 15.46 -2.32 -2.86
C LEU A 139 14.79 -1.15 -2.16
N ARG A 140 15.41 -0.64 -1.08
CA ARG A 140 14.88 0.49 -0.32
C ARG A 140 15.98 1.49 -0.01
N ALA A 141 15.62 2.77 -0.04
CA ALA A 141 16.47 3.87 0.36
C ALA A 141 15.65 4.91 1.13
N SER A 142 16.29 5.63 2.04
CA SER A 142 15.67 6.79 2.68
C SER A 142 15.29 7.84 1.65
N GLU A 143 14.39 8.75 2.00
CA GLU A 143 13.93 9.82 1.10
C GLU A 143 15.09 10.60 0.46
N VAL A 144 16.14 10.89 1.24
CA VAL A 144 17.33 11.62 0.76
C VAL A 144 18.09 10.86 -0.35
N HIS A 145 18.12 9.53 -0.28
CA HIS A 145 18.82 8.67 -1.26
C HIS A 145 17.86 8.01 -2.26
N GLY A 146 16.58 8.32 -2.19
CA GLY A 146 15.56 7.70 -3.03
C GLY A 146 15.79 7.93 -4.52
N GLN A 147 16.19 9.16 -4.91
CA GLN A 147 16.48 9.47 -6.31
C GLN A 147 17.75 8.75 -6.79
N SER A 148 18.78 8.66 -5.96
CA SER A 148 20.01 7.91 -6.28
C SER A 148 19.71 6.43 -6.54
N LEU A 149 18.87 5.82 -5.72
CA LEU A 149 18.43 4.44 -5.92
C LEU A 149 17.73 4.26 -7.29
N VAL A 150 16.81 5.18 -7.65
CA VAL A 150 16.11 5.11 -8.94
C VAL A 150 17.11 5.22 -10.10
N ASP A 151 18.03 6.18 -10.04
CA ASP A 151 19.01 6.42 -11.09
C ASP A 151 19.97 5.24 -11.25
N GLU A 152 20.42 4.63 -10.16
CA GLU A 152 21.28 3.46 -10.19
C GLU A 152 20.56 2.23 -10.78
N VAL A 153 19.31 1.99 -10.41
CA VAL A 153 18.51 0.89 -10.99
C VAL A 153 18.27 1.12 -12.48
N LEU A 154 17.96 2.33 -12.90
CA LEU A 154 17.79 2.66 -14.33
C LEU A 154 19.08 2.48 -15.12
N ASN A 155 20.22 2.91 -14.55
CA ASN A 155 21.52 2.73 -15.16
C ASN A 155 21.88 1.24 -15.29
N TYR A 156 21.66 0.47 -14.24
CA TYR A 156 21.84 -0.99 -14.25
C TYR A 156 21.02 -1.65 -15.37
N CYS A 157 19.76 -1.29 -15.51
CA CYS A 157 18.90 -1.79 -16.58
C CYS A 157 19.40 -1.38 -17.99
N ARG A 158 19.92 -0.16 -18.15
CA ARG A 158 20.50 0.31 -19.42
C ARG A 158 21.74 -0.48 -19.81
N ILE A 159 22.66 -0.71 -18.85
CA ILE A 159 23.88 -1.50 -19.08
C ILE A 159 23.50 -2.93 -19.49
N ARG A 160 22.56 -3.56 -18.80
CA ARG A 160 22.05 -4.90 -19.15
C ARG A 160 21.50 -4.96 -20.57
N SER A 161 20.69 -3.97 -20.95
CA SER A 161 20.12 -3.87 -22.30
C SER A 161 21.20 -3.72 -23.36
N ALA A 162 22.25 -2.92 -23.09
CA ALA A 162 23.39 -2.75 -24.00
C ALA A 162 24.19 -4.06 -24.21
N HIS A 163 24.20 -4.94 -23.20
CA HIS A 163 24.80 -6.27 -23.29
C HIS A 163 23.87 -7.37 -23.82
N GLY A 164 22.66 -7.01 -24.27
CA GLY A 164 21.69 -7.96 -24.81
C GLY A 164 21.11 -8.94 -23.77
N LEU A 165 21.20 -8.61 -22.47
CA LEU A 165 20.66 -9.44 -21.40
C LEU A 165 19.14 -9.23 -21.28
N SER A 166 18.45 -10.22 -20.71
CA SER A 166 17.00 -10.16 -20.50
C SER A 166 16.58 -8.95 -19.66
N ALA A 167 15.46 -8.32 -20.02
CA ALA A 167 14.92 -7.19 -19.30
C ALA A 167 14.43 -7.63 -17.92
N LEU A 168 14.70 -6.79 -16.91
CA LEU A 168 14.15 -6.93 -15.56
C LEU A 168 12.83 -6.18 -15.47
N LYS A 169 11.87 -6.75 -14.72
CA LYS A 169 10.61 -6.07 -14.42
C LYS A 169 10.81 -5.20 -13.19
N VAL A 170 10.84 -3.89 -13.38
CA VAL A 170 11.05 -2.89 -12.32
C VAL A 170 9.74 -2.15 -12.02
N ARG A 171 9.42 -2.01 -10.76
CA ARG A 171 8.30 -1.18 -10.28
C ARG A 171 8.80 -0.28 -9.15
N VAL A 172 8.61 1.02 -9.30
CA VAL A 172 8.91 2.02 -8.27
C VAL A 172 7.67 2.21 -7.39
N ASP A 173 7.89 2.26 -6.07
CA ASP A 173 6.86 2.35 -5.04
C ASP A 173 5.69 1.38 -5.28
N PRO A 174 5.97 0.06 -5.32
CA PRO A 174 4.93 -0.92 -5.57
C PRO A 174 3.93 -0.96 -4.41
N ILE A 175 2.66 -1.11 -4.72
CA ILE A 175 1.58 -1.22 -3.73
C ILE A 175 1.67 -2.56 -2.98
N GLU A 176 2.18 -3.59 -3.66
CA GLU A 176 2.43 -4.93 -3.11
C GLU A 176 3.95 -5.14 -3.01
N LEU A 177 4.42 -5.33 -1.80
CA LEU A 177 5.83 -5.57 -1.47
C LEU A 177 6.15 -7.05 -1.33
#